data_0a1b375e3406334b6c43f7eba7566406
#
_entry.id   0a1b375e3406334b6c43f7eba7566406
#
_cell.length_a   1.000
_cell.length_b   1.000
_cell.length_c   1.000
_cell.angle_alpha   90.00
_cell.angle_beta   90.00
_cell.angle_gamma   90.00
#
_symmetry.space_group_name_H-M   'P 1'
#
loop_
_entity.id
_entity.type
_entity.pdbx_description
1 polymer ?
#
loop_
_entity_poly.entity_id
_entity_poly.type
_entity_poly.pdbx_seq_one_letter_code
_entity_poly.pdbx_strand_id
1 'polypeptide(L)' 'MITNDQELTVTQERLAKVQGWLMKLRQTARPEEFEAVASGYRLEIERMQAEEMEYLLQPPLVKSQLQLA' A
#
# COMPACT_ATOMS: atom_id res chain seq x y z
N MET A 1 6.04 8.48 -1.93
CA MET A 1 5.01 9.13 -2.76
C MET A 1 4.98 8.51 -4.14
N ILE A 2 3.80 8.18 -4.64
CA ILE A 2 3.64 7.55 -5.95
C ILE A 2 3.40 8.63 -6.99
N THR A 3 4.22 8.66 -8.03
CA THR A 3 4.13 9.71 -9.05
C THR A 3 3.77 9.18 -10.44
N ASN A 4 3.79 7.87 -10.64
CA ASN A 4 3.44 7.27 -11.93
C ASN A 4 2.96 5.84 -11.71
N ASP A 5 2.42 5.24 -12.78
CA ASP A 5 1.85 3.90 -12.72
C ASP A 5 2.88 2.83 -12.38
N GLN A 6 4.12 3.03 -12.81
CA GLN A 6 5.18 2.09 -12.52
C GLN A 6 5.48 2.05 -11.03
N GLU A 7 5.53 3.22 -10.40
CA GLU A 7 5.73 3.31 -8.96
C GLU A 7 4.54 2.73 -8.20
N LEU A 8 3.35 2.90 -8.73
CA LEU A 8 2.17 2.29 -8.15
C LEU A 8 2.30 0.77 -8.13
N THR A 9 2.71 0.19 -9.25
CA THR A 9 2.89 -1.26 -9.35
C THR A 9 3.92 -1.75 -8.32
N VAL A 10 5.04 -1.03 -8.19
CA VAL A 10 6.06 -1.39 -7.22
C VAL A 10 5.51 -1.34 -5.80
N THR A 11 4.73 -0.30 -5.50
CA THR A 11 4.12 -0.17 -4.18
C THR A 11 3.13 -1.30 -3.91
N GLN A 12 2.35 -1.68 -4.90
CA GLN A 12 1.39 -2.78 -4.77
C GLN A 12 2.10 -4.10 -4.51
N GLU A 13 3.22 -4.34 -5.20
CA GLU A 13 4.00 -5.55 -4.98
C GLU A 13 4.59 -5.58 -3.57
N ARG A 14 5.08 -4.44 -3.11
CA ARG A 14 5.63 -4.33 -1.77
C ARG A 14 4.56 -4.53 -0.72
N LEU A 15 3.38 -3.96 -0.94
CA LEU A 15 2.25 -4.12 -0.04
C LEU A 15 1.84 -5.59 0.07
N ALA A 16 1.77 -6.28 -1.07
CA ALA A 16 1.44 -7.70 -1.08
C ALA A 16 2.47 -8.52 -0.30
N LYS A 17 3.73 -8.17 -0.40
CA LYS A 17 4.80 -8.83 0.33
C LYS A 17 4.63 -8.67 1.83
N VAL A 18 4.41 -7.44 2.27
CA VAL A 18 4.26 -7.14 3.69
C VAL A 18 3.01 -7.83 4.25
N GLN A 19 1.93 -7.82 3.49
CA GLN A 19 0.71 -8.52 3.89
C GLN A 19 0.95 -10.03 3.99
N GLY A 20 1.73 -10.58 3.09
CA GLY A 20 2.11 -11.99 3.14
C GLY A 20 2.93 -12.33 4.38
N TRP A 21 3.86 -11.46 4.75
CA TRP A 21 4.64 -11.64 5.97
C TRP A 21 3.75 -11.59 7.20
N LEU A 22 2.79 -10.69 7.22
CA LEU A 22 1.87 -10.58 8.33
C LEU A 22 1.01 -11.84 8.45
N MET A 23 0.56 -12.38 7.33
CA MET A 23 -0.22 -13.62 7.33
C MET A 23 0.59 -14.78 7.90
N LYS A 24 1.86 -14.88 7.53
CA LYS A 24 2.76 -15.90 8.09
C LYS A 24 2.95 -15.70 9.58
N LEU A 25 3.12 -14.46 9.99
CA LEU A 25 3.32 -14.15 11.39
C LEU A 25 2.14 -14.60 12.25
N ARG A 26 0.93 -14.45 11.73
CA ARG A 26 -0.26 -14.92 12.44
C ARG A 26 -0.23 -16.41 12.73
N GLN A 27 0.43 -17.18 11.87
CA GLN A 27 0.49 -18.63 11.98
C GLN A 27 1.62 -19.10 12.89
N THR A 28 2.67 -18.32 13.05
CA THR A 28 3.90 -18.77 13.69
C THR A 28 4.25 -18.06 14.97
N ALA A 29 3.78 -16.85 15.17
CA ALA A 29 4.16 -16.04 16.34
C ALA A 29 3.25 -16.28 17.53
N ARG A 30 3.79 -16.09 18.71
CA ARG A 30 2.98 -16.08 19.93
C ARG A 30 2.14 -14.83 19.96
N PRO A 31 0.98 -14.86 20.65
CA PRO A 31 0.10 -13.69 20.67
C PRO A 31 0.77 -12.40 21.11
N GLU A 32 1.61 -12.43 22.13
CA GLU A 32 2.28 -11.22 22.59
C GLU A 32 3.33 -10.73 21.62
N GLU A 33 4.00 -11.64 20.93
CA GLU A 33 4.98 -11.28 19.90
C GLU A 33 4.29 -10.76 18.65
N PHE A 34 3.17 -11.39 18.30
CA PHE A 34 2.42 -10.98 17.12
C PHE A 34 2.01 -9.52 17.22
N GLU A 35 1.45 -9.12 18.36
CA GLU A 35 0.95 -7.77 18.53
C GLU A 35 2.05 -6.73 18.34
N ALA A 36 3.22 -6.99 18.94
CA ALA A 36 4.34 -6.06 18.85
C ALA A 36 4.86 -5.91 17.42
N VAL A 37 5.02 -7.02 16.71
CA VAL A 37 5.56 -6.99 15.35
C VAL A 37 4.51 -6.51 14.37
N ALA A 38 3.26 -6.92 14.55
CA ALA A 38 2.18 -6.54 13.66
C ALA A 38 1.93 -5.02 13.66
N SER A 39 2.20 -4.36 14.79
CA SER A 39 2.06 -2.91 14.86
C SER A 39 2.93 -2.20 13.83
N GLY A 40 4.18 -2.64 13.67
CA GLY A 40 5.06 -2.06 12.67
C GLY A 40 4.58 -2.32 11.25
N TYR A 41 4.16 -3.55 10.97
CA TYR A 41 3.62 -3.89 9.66
C TYR A 41 2.35 -3.10 9.37
N ARG A 42 1.50 -2.93 10.37
CA ARG A 42 0.26 -2.17 10.20
C ARG A 42 0.54 -0.75 9.74
N LEU A 43 1.50 -0.08 10.38
CA LEU A 43 1.84 1.28 10.00
C LEU A 43 2.35 1.34 8.57
N GLU A 44 3.18 0.39 8.18
CA GLU A 44 3.72 0.32 6.83
C GLU A 44 2.60 0.09 5.82
N ILE A 45 1.70 -0.84 6.11
CA ILE A 45 0.57 -1.15 5.23
C ILE A 45 -0.35 0.06 5.10
N GLU A 46 -0.69 0.68 6.21
CA GLU A 46 -1.58 1.86 6.18
C GLU A 46 -0.97 2.99 5.36
N ARG A 47 0.33 3.21 5.50
CA ARG A 47 1.00 4.25 4.74
C ARG A 47 0.96 3.95 3.24
N MET A 48 1.29 2.71 2.86
CA MET A 48 1.28 2.32 1.45
C MET A 48 -0.12 2.38 0.87
N GLN A 49 -1.13 1.96 1.61
CA GLN A 49 -2.52 2.03 1.15
C GLN A 49 -2.96 3.48 0.98
N ALA A 50 -2.56 4.34 1.88
CA ALA A 50 -2.89 5.76 1.78
C ALA A 50 -2.26 6.38 0.53
N GLU A 51 -1.00 6.04 0.26
CA GLU A 51 -0.31 6.53 -0.93
C GLU A 51 -0.96 6.01 -2.21
N GLU A 52 -1.35 4.74 -2.23
CA GLU A 52 -2.05 4.17 -3.37
C GLU A 52 -3.37 4.90 -3.62
N MET A 53 -4.14 5.10 -2.56
CA MET A 53 -5.44 5.75 -2.67
C MET A 53 -5.29 7.18 -3.16
N GLU A 54 -4.31 7.89 -2.61
CA GLU A 54 -4.03 9.26 -3.02
C GLU A 54 -3.71 9.34 -4.51
N TYR A 55 -2.87 8.42 -4.99
CA TYR A 55 -2.51 8.39 -6.39
C TYR A 55 -3.68 8.01 -7.28
N LEU A 56 -4.40 6.96 -6.91
CA LEU A 56 -5.51 6.45 -7.72
C LEU A 56 -6.67 7.43 -7.82
N LEU A 57 -6.85 8.25 -6.83
CA LEU A 57 -7.94 9.22 -6.82
C LEU A 57 -7.58 10.54 -7.48
N GLN A 58 -6.33 10.71 -7.88
CA GLN A 58 -5.94 11.91 -8.62
C GLN A 58 -6.54 11.88 -10.01
N PRO A 59 -7.22 12.95 -10.43
CA PRO A 59 -7.76 12.99 -11.78
C PRO A 59 -6.61 13.05 -12.80
N PRO A 60 -6.76 12.37 -13.93
CA PRO A 60 -5.75 12.42 -14.98
C PRO A 60 -5.85 13.76 -15.69
N LEU A 61 -4.99 14.68 -15.32
CA LEU A 61 -5.07 16.06 -15.78
C LEU A 61 -5.13 16.21 -17.30
N VAL A 62 -4.31 15.46 -18.00
CA VAL A 62 -4.29 15.51 -19.45
C VAL A 62 -5.61 15.02 -20.03
N LYS A 63 -6.12 13.93 -19.53
CA LYS A 63 -7.39 13.37 -19.99
C LYS A 63 -8.56 14.28 -19.66
N SER A 64 -8.53 14.89 -18.49
CA SER A 64 -9.58 15.82 -18.09
C SER A 64 -9.66 17.00 -19.05
N GLN A 65 -8.52 17.53 -19.43
CA GLN A 65 -8.46 18.63 -20.36
C GLN A 65 -8.99 18.22 -21.74
N LEU A 66 -8.64 17.04 -22.20
CA LEU A 66 -9.09 16.55 -23.49
C LEU A 66 -10.59 16.30 -23.50
N GLN A 67 -11.12 15.81 -22.41
CA GLN A 67 -12.55 15.53 -22.30
C GLN A 67 -13.39 16.78 -22.28
N LEU A 68 -12.84 17.84 -21.72
CA LEU A 68 -13.54 19.11 -21.67
C LEU A 68 -13.50 19.84 -23.00
N ALA A 69 -12.56 19.51 -23.81
CA ALA A 69 -12.48 20.09 -25.12
C ALA A 69 -13.47 19.45 -26.05
#